data_5cd1efc66b452e927946e5c8801bc55b
#
_entry.id   5cd1efc66b452e927946e5c8801bc55b
#
_cell.length_a   1.000
_cell.length_b   1.000
_cell.length_c   1.000
_cell.angle_alpha   90.00
_cell.angle_beta   90.00
_cell.angle_gamma   90.00
#
_symmetry.space_group_name_H-M   'P 1'
#
loop_
_entity.id
_entity.type
_entity.pdbx_description
1 polymer ?
#
loop_
_entity_poly.entity_id
_entity_poly.type
_entity_poly.pdbx_seq_one_letter_code
_entity_poly.pdbx_strand_id
1 'polypeptide(L)'
;MTVSYKPENIQLGEKIMKRRKELNMTAAELADQASISTVTLSGIETGRISPKFDVFYRIALVLNKPLSYFQSDDLNKFSSVPNEMTTIIEKFMRLTPEKQQLMAAMFNGQLDSILNMAM
;
A
#
# COMPACT_ATOMS: atom_id res chain seq x y z
N MET A 1 11.36 9.19 25.07
CA MET A 1 11.34 8.05 24.15
C MET A 1 11.54 8.56 22.73
N THR A 2 12.63 8.15 22.10
CA THR A 2 12.93 8.56 20.73
C THR A 2 12.18 7.68 19.75
N VAL A 3 11.32 8.29 18.93
CA VAL A 3 10.66 7.60 17.85
C VAL A 3 11.61 7.57 16.67
N SER A 4 11.98 6.38 16.23
CA SER A 4 12.86 6.22 15.07
C SER A 4 12.02 6.18 13.80
N TYR A 5 12.16 7.21 12.97
CA TYR A 5 11.47 7.28 11.69
C TYR A 5 12.33 6.63 10.61
N LYS A 6 11.78 5.62 9.92
CA LYS A 6 12.47 4.99 8.81
C LYS A 6 12.33 5.86 7.56
N PRO A 7 13.42 6.08 6.81
CA PRO A 7 13.36 6.92 5.59
C PRO A 7 12.28 6.49 4.60
N GLU A 8 12.08 5.19 4.39
CA GLU A 8 11.07 4.68 3.48
C GLU A 8 9.65 5.02 3.94
N ASN A 9 9.42 5.06 5.26
CA ASN A 9 8.11 5.44 5.80
C ASN A 9 7.84 6.93 5.63
N ILE A 10 8.88 7.74 5.78
CA ILE A 10 8.78 9.19 5.57
C ILE A 10 8.45 9.48 4.11
N GLN A 11 9.15 8.82 3.18
CA GLN A 11 8.92 8.99 1.75
C GLN A 11 7.50 8.56 1.36
N LEU A 12 7.04 7.44 1.88
CA LEU A 12 5.69 6.96 1.63
C LEU A 12 4.66 7.98 2.12
N GLY A 13 4.84 8.46 3.35
CA GLY A 13 3.93 9.43 3.94
C GLY A 13 3.85 10.72 3.16
N GLU A 14 4.99 11.22 2.68
CA GLU A 14 5.05 12.41 1.85
C GLU A 14 4.29 12.23 0.54
N LYS A 15 4.44 11.09 -0.11
CA LYS A 15 3.73 10.80 -1.36
C LYS A 15 2.23 10.71 -1.15
N ILE A 16 1.81 10.09 -0.04
CA ILE A 16 0.40 10.01 0.32
C ILE A 16 -0.17 11.41 0.55
N MET A 17 0.51 12.22 1.34
CA MET A 17 0.07 13.58 1.65
C MET A 17 0.00 14.43 0.37
N LYS A 18 1.02 14.36 -0.48
CA LYS A 18 1.06 15.11 -1.73
C LYS A 18 -0.12 14.74 -2.63
N ARG A 19 -0.35 13.44 -2.82
CA ARG A 19 -1.45 12.98 -3.67
C ARG A 19 -2.80 13.39 -3.09
N ARG A 20 -2.96 13.29 -1.78
CA ARG A 20 -4.18 13.74 -1.11
C ARG A 20 -4.47 15.21 -1.41
N LYS A 21 -3.45 16.06 -1.31
CA LYS A 21 -3.59 17.49 -1.58
C LYS A 21 -3.88 17.77 -3.05
N GLU A 22 -3.31 16.99 -3.97
CA GLU A 22 -3.62 17.10 -5.40
C GLU A 22 -5.11 16.86 -5.68
N LEU A 23 -5.74 16.01 -4.89
CA LEU A 23 -7.15 15.71 -5.01
C LEU A 23 -8.04 16.65 -4.19
N ASN A 24 -7.44 17.67 -3.57
CA ASN A 24 -8.15 18.63 -2.69
C ASN A 24 -8.89 17.90 -1.56
N MET A 25 -8.29 16.86 -1.02
CA MET A 25 -8.89 16.02 0.00
C MET A 25 -8.28 16.34 1.37
N THR A 26 -9.12 16.47 2.39
CA THR A 26 -8.64 16.65 3.76
C THR A 26 -8.17 15.31 4.33
N ALA A 27 -7.35 15.38 5.39
CA ALA A 27 -6.92 14.17 6.08
C ALA A 27 -8.12 13.39 6.64
N ALA A 28 -9.13 14.10 7.16
CA ALA A 28 -10.33 13.48 7.67
C ALA A 28 -11.09 12.71 6.58
N GLU A 29 -11.19 13.31 5.39
CA GLU A 29 -11.84 12.66 4.25
C GLU A 29 -11.12 11.40 3.81
N LEU A 30 -9.79 11.46 3.69
CA LEU A 30 -9.01 10.31 3.31
C LEU A 30 -9.12 9.20 4.36
N ALA A 31 -8.99 9.54 5.64
CA ALA A 31 -9.09 8.58 6.73
C ALA A 31 -10.45 7.88 6.72
N ASP A 32 -11.51 8.65 6.56
CA ASP A 32 -12.88 8.11 6.51
C ASP A 32 -13.04 7.14 5.34
N GLN A 33 -12.64 7.55 4.15
CA GLN A 33 -12.78 6.72 2.95
C GLN A 33 -11.91 5.47 2.99
N ALA A 34 -10.75 5.53 3.66
CA ALA A 34 -9.86 4.39 3.82
C ALA A 34 -10.21 3.55 5.07
N SER A 35 -11.23 3.93 5.81
CA SER A 35 -11.68 3.23 7.02
C SER A 35 -10.59 3.13 8.09
N ILE A 36 -9.87 4.22 8.29
CA ILE A 36 -8.87 4.34 9.35
C ILE A 36 -9.12 5.62 10.15
N SER A 37 -8.52 5.72 11.32
CA SER A 37 -8.63 6.94 12.13
C SER A 37 -7.72 8.04 11.57
N THR A 38 -8.08 9.30 11.86
CA THR A 38 -7.23 10.43 11.48
C THR A 38 -5.88 10.39 12.18
N VAL A 39 -5.84 9.84 13.40
CA VAL A 39 -4.58 9.66 14.14
C VAL A 39 -3.66 8.68 13.42
N THR A 40 -4.22 7.56 12.96
CA THR A 40 -3.47 6.57 12.19
C THR A 40 -2.95 7.19 10.89
N LEU A 41 -3.80 7.90 10.15
CA LEU A 41 -3.38 8.55 8.91
C LEU A 41 -2.29 9.58 9.15
N SER A 42 -2.42 10.39 10.20
CA SER A 42 -1.40 11.38 10.56
C SER A 42 -0.05 10.69 10.83
N GLY A 43 -0.08 9.56 11.54
CA GLY A 43 1.13 8.79 11.80
C GLY A 43 1.76 8.25 10.52
N ILE A 44 0.94 7.81 9.57
CA ILE A 44 1.43 7.32 8.27
C ILE A 44 2.02 8.47 7.46
N GLU A 45 1.32 9.60 7.36
CA GLU A 45 1.78 10.74 6.56
C GLU A 45 3.06 11.37 7.10
N THR A 46 3.29 11.29 8.41
CA THR A 46 4.52 11.81 9.02
C THR A 46 5.65 10.79 9.07
N GLY A 47 5.39 9.55 8.70
CA GLY A 47 6.41 8.50 8.72
C GLY A 47 6.59 7.80 10.06
N ARG A 48 5.77 8.15 11.04
CA ARG A 48 5.83 7.54 12.38
C ARG A 48 5.29 6.11 12.38
N ILE A 49 4.28 5.86 11.55
CA ILE A 49 3.61 4.57 11.45
C ILE A 49 3.88 3.98 10.08
N SER A 50 4.30 2.71 10.05
CA SER A 50 4.38 1.94 8.82
C SER A 50 3.03 1.26 8.61
N PRO A 51 2.28 1.60 7.56
CA PRO A 51 0.97 0.99 7.37
C PRO A 51 1.10 -0.49 7.03
N LYS A 52 0.16 -1.29 7.55
CA LYS A 52 0.02 -2.67 7.11
C LYS A 52 -0.46 -2.67 5.65
N PHE A 53 -0.23 -3.78 4.95
CA PHE A 53 -0.54 -3.87 3.53
C PHE A 53 -2.01 -3.55 3.24
N ASP A 54 -2.94 -4.05 4.04
CA ASP A 54 -4.37 -3.80 3.83
C ASP A 54 -4.73 -2.32 3.95
N VAL A 55 -4.14 -1.63 4.92
CA VAL A 55 -4.33 -0.19 5.11
C VAL A 55 -3.73 0.59 3.94
N PHE A 56 -2.50 0.25 3.56
CA PHE A 56 -1.81 0.87 2.43
C PHE A 56 -2.63 0.71 1.15
N TYR A 57 -3.13 -0.49 0.89
CA TYR A 57 -3.92 -0.80 -0.28
C TYR A 57 -5.20 0.06 -0.32
N ARG A 58 -5.91 0.19 0.80
CA ARG A 58 -7.12 1.01 0.87
C ARG A 58 -6.82 2.49 0.62
N ILE A 59 -5.72 2.99 1.16
CA ILE A 59 -5.29 4.37 0.92
C ILE A 59 -5.01 4.58 -0.57
N ALA A 60 -4.29 3.66 -1.20
CA ALA A 60 -3.98 3.74 -2.62
C ALA A 60 -5.23 3.74 -3.48
N LEU A 61 -6.23 2.92 -3.13
CA LEU A 61 -7.51 2.88 -3.84
C LEU A 61 -8.22 4.23 -3.77
N VAL A 62 -8.29 4.83 -2.59
CA VAL A 62 -8.95 6.13 -2.41
C VAL A 62 -8.24 7.20 -3.21
N LEU A 63 -6.91 7.18 -3.22
CA LEU A 63 -6.09 8.16 -3.93
C LEU A 63 -6.00 7.90 -5.44
N ASN A 64 -6.59 6.80 -5.89
CA ASN A 64 -6.65 6.41 -7.31
C ASN A 64 -5.26 6.32 -7.94
N LYS A 65 -4.34 5.67 -7.25
CA LYS A 65 -2.99 5.41 -7.75
C LYS A 65 -2.62 3.95 -7.49
N PRO A 66 -1.84 3.34 -8.39
CA PRO A 66 -1.34 1.99 -8.13
C PRO A 66 -0.33 2.01 -6.98
N LEU A 67 -0.16 0.85 -6.32
CA LEU A 67 0.78 0.74 -5.21
C LEU A 67 2.19 1.16 -5.59
N SER A 68 2.58 0.90 -6.84
CA SER A 68 3.90 1.29 -7.36
C SER A 68 4.18 2.78 -7.29
N TYR A 69 3.14 3.61 -7.34
CA TYR A 69 3.29 5.05 -7.25
C TYR A 69 3.90 5.48 -5.90
N PHE A 70 3.54 4.75 -4.84
CA PHE A 70 3.94 5.09 -3.48
C PHE A 70 5.23 4.42 -3.04
N GLN A 71 5.71 3.44 -3.80
CA GLN A 71 6.92 2.73 -3.44
C GLN A 71 8.16 3.49 -3.84
N SER A 72 9.23 3.35 -3.05
CA SER A 72 10.52 3.90 -3.41
C SER A 72 11.06 3.14 -4.63
N ASP A 73 11.90 3.82 -5.43
CA ASP A 73 12.49 3.24 -6.64
C ASP A 73 13.46 2.09 -6.33
N ASP A 74 13.64 1.75 -5.08
CA ASP A 74 14.59 0.74 -4.65
C ASP A 74 13.97 -0.65 -4.71
N LEU A 75 13.88 -1.21 -5.92
CA LEU A 75 13.43 -2.58 -6.13
C LEU A 75 14.41 -3.61 -5.59
N ASN A 76 15.59 -3.17 -5.15
CA ASN A 76 16.61 -4.06 -4.58
C ASN A 76 16.15 -4.73 -3.29
N LYS A 77 15.10 -4.23 -2.66
CA LYS A 77 14.51 -4.87 -1.47
C LYS A 77 13.96 -6.26 -1.76
N PHE A 78 13.72 -6.57 -3.02
CA PHE A 78 13.19 -7.87 -3.43
C PHE A 78 14.25 -8.78 -4.02
N SER A 79 15.54 -8.45 -3.86
CA SER A 79 16.63 -9.23 -4.44
C SER A 79 16.71 -10.66 -3.91
N SER A 80 16.10 -10.92 -2.74
CA SER A 80 16.05 -12.27 -2.15
C SER A 80 14.83 -13.07 -2.61
N VAL A 81 13.96 -12.48 -3.43
CA VAL A 81 12.73 -13.12 -3.91
C VAL A 81 13.02 -13.78 -5.26
N PRO A 82 12.47 -14.99 -5.55
CA PRO A 82 12.65 -15.61 -6.87
C PRO A 82 12.21 -14.68 -7.99
N ASN A 83 12.89 -14.77 -9.13
CA ASN A 83 12.63 -13.88 -10.29
C ASN A 83 11.18 -13.91 -10.74
N GLU A 84 10.54 -15.09 -10.72
CA GLU A 84 9.13 -15.21 -11.10
C GLU A 84 8.22 -14.43 -10.17
N MET A 85 8.51 -14.47 -8.87
CA MET A 85 7.74 -13.70 -7.88
C MET A 85 7.95 -12.21 -8.07
N THR A 86 9.18 -11.78 -8.32
CA THR A 86 9.48 -10.37 -8.59
C THR A 86 8.71 -9.88 -9.80
N THR A 87 8.65 -10.66 -10.87
CA THR A 87 7.91 -10.32 -12.08
C THR A 87 6.41 -10.18 -11.80
N ILE A 88 5.84 -11.09 -11.01
CA ILE A 88 4.42 -11.06 -10.64
C ILE A 88 4.13 -9.79 -9.83
N ILE A 89 4.97 -9.50 -8.85
CA ILE A 89 4.83 -8.32 -7.99
C ILE A 89 4.89 -7.04 -8.84
N GLU A 90 5.87 -6.95 -9.74
CA GLU A 90 6.00 -5.79 -10.62
C GLU A 90 4.77 -5.59 -11.49
N LYS A 91 4.27 -6.66 -12.09
CA LYS A 91 3.06 -6.60 -12.92
C LYS A 91 1.85 -6.17 -12.11
N PHE A 92 1.70 -6.72 -10.91
CA PHE A 92 0.62 -6.35 -10.01
C PHE A 92 0.67 -4.87 -9.67
N MET A 93 1.86 -4.35 -9.36
CA MET A 93 2.06 -2.96 -8.98
C MET A 93 1.77 -1.97 -10.11
N ARG A 94 1.85 -2.43 -11.37
CA ARG A 94 1.53 -1.60 -12.53
C ARG A 94 0.04 -1.53 -12.84
N LEU A 95 -0.75 -2.35 -12.19
CA LEU A 95 -2.21 -2.35 -12.40
C LEU A 95 -2.83 -1.11 -11.76
N THR A 96 -3.99 -0.71 -12.30
CA THR A 96 -4.80 0.32 -11.66
C THR A 96 -5.30 -0.19 -10.31
N PRO A 97 -5.68 0.70 -9.37
CA PRO A 97 -6.22 0.25 -8.09
C PRO A 97 -7.40 -0.70 -8.21
N GLU A 98 -8.30 -0.47 -9.17
CA GLU A 98 -9.44 -1.35 -9.40
C GLU A 98 -9.00 -2.75 -9.82
N LYS A 99 -8.03 -2.83 -10.72
CA LYS A 99 -7.49 -4.11 -11.17
C LYS A 99 -6.72 -4.83 -10.07
N GLN A 100 -6.01 -4.07 -9.23
CA GLN A 100 -5.33 -4.65 -8.06
C GLN A 100 -6.33 -5.28 -7.10
N GLN A 101 -7.46 -4.61 -6.88
CA GLN A 101 -8.51 -5.12 -6.02
C GLN A 101 -9.09 -6.42 -6.58
N LEU A 102 -9.35 -6.46 -7.88
CA LEU A 102 -9.87 -7.66 -8.54
C LEU A 102 -8.89 -8.81 -8.43
N MET A 103 -7.61 -8.57 -8.69
CA MET A 103 -6.57 -9.60 -8.60
C MET A 103 -6.42 -10.11 -7.17
N ALA A 104 -6.43 -9.22 -6.17
CA ALA A 104 -6.33 -9.62 -4.77
C ALA A 104 -7.49 -10.53 -4.37
N ALA A 105 -8.70 -10.22 -4.81
CA ALA A 105 -9.88 -11.04 -4.52
C ALA A 105 -9.74 -12.43 -5.16
N MET A 106 -9.25 -12.49 -6.40
CA MET A 106 -9.03 -13.77 -7.09
C MET A 106 -7.96 -14.61 -6.39
N PHE A 107 -6.84 -13.98 -5.99
CA PHE A 107 -5.77 -14.69 -5.28
C PHE A 107 -6.22 -15.23 -3.93
N ASN A 108 -7.02 -14.48 -3.20
CA ASN A 108 -7.55 -14.94 -1.91
C ASN A 108 -8.38 -16.21 -2.08
N GLY A 109 -9.25 -16.24 -3.09
CA GLY A 109 -10.05 -17.44 -3.37
C GLY A 109 -9.18 -18.63 -3.73
N GLN A 110 -8.16 -18.45 -4.56
CA GLN A 110 -7.25 -19.51 -4.97
C GLN A 110 -6.39 -20.00 -3.81
N LEU A 111 -5.88 -19.08 -2.98
CA LEU A 111 -5.08 -19.44 -1.82
C LEU A 111 -5.89 -20.26 -0.82
N ASP A 112 -7.14 -19.86 -0.56
CA ASP A 112 -8.03 -20.62 0.31
C ASP A 112 -8.27 -22.03 -0.21
N SER A 113 -8.48 -22.16 -1.52
CA SER A 113 -8.66 -23.46 -2.16
C SER A 113 -7.43 -24.35 -2.00
N ILE A 114 -6.24 -23.77 -2.20
CA ILE A 114 -4.98 -24.50 -2.07
C ILE A 114 -4.76 -24.92 -0.62
N LEU A 115 -5.02 -24.05 0.33
CA LEU A 115 -4.90 -24.33 1.77
C LEU A 115 -5.85 -25.47 2.17
N ASN A 116 -7.07 -25.45 1.66
CA ASN A 116 -8.05 -26.52 1.95
C ASN A 116 -7.64 -27.85 1.33
N MET A 117 -6.98 -27.83 0.18
CA MET A 117 -6.48 -29.04 -0.47
C MET A 117 -5.28 -29.64 0.27
N ALA A 118 -4.50 -28.80 0.95
CA ALA A 118 -3.30 -29.23 1.66
C ALA A 118 -3.62 -29.91 3.00
N MET A 119 -4.84 -29.84 3.43
CA MET A 119 -5.32 -30.50 4.65
C MET A 119 -6.13 -31.77 4.31
#